data_799cb117ba8a20a6214aa9f5cc83dab1
#
_entry.id   799cb117ba8a20a6214aa9f5cc83dab1
#
_cell.length_a   1.000
_cell.length_b   1.000
_cell.length_c   1.000
_cell.angle_alpha   90.00
_cell.angle_beta   90.00
_cell.angle_gamma   90.00
#
_symmetry.space_group_name_H-M   'P 1'
#
loop_
_entity.id
_entity.type
_entity.pdbx_description
1 polymer ?
#
loop_
_entity_poly.entity_id
_entity_poly.type
_entity_poly.pdbx_seq_one_letter_code
_entity_poly.pdbx_strand_id
1 'polypeptide(L)'
;MNIKINPTKLKGYVNIPASKSIAHRMLICSALANGKSIIGNINYSKDIDATINAMKALGAEIFTDKNNAEINGIVHTPKNKKSVIDCNESGSTLRFIIPVATALGVKTEFHGRGRLPQRPIDIYTRELSKHGITFDYNNTMPFTVSGQLSNGIYEIEGNVSSQFITGLLFALPLLNGDSEIVMTSHLESRPYVDITIDVLKKFGIIIEETKKGFHVKGSQTYKAYRGNVEGDFSQASFFYVANALGSSITLGNLNTNSVQGDKKIIEIINQTEQNGFFNADCSDIPDLVPVLAVLASFGKKTSTIYNAERLKIKESNRLETTAELINNLGGDVKITDDGLIIRPTNNMHGGTIESSGDHRIVMAGAVMATALKEELIINGAEAVTKSYPDFFEDYKKLGGNVNVISMEQ
;
A
#
# COMPACT_ATOMS: atom_id res chain seq x y z
N MET A 1 -2.38 -20.87 6.63
CA MET A 1 -1.09 -21.24 7.29
C MET A 1 -1.08 -20.67 8.70
N ASN A 2 -0.90 -21.53 9.71
CA ASN A 2 -0.79 -21.09 11.08
C ASN A 2 0.64 -21.26 11.55
N ILE A 3 1.16 -20.24 12.22
CA ILE A 3 2.55 -20.24 12.73
C ILE A 3 2.57 -20.02 14.22
N LYS A 4 3.63 -20.57 14.83
CA LYS A 4 3.98 -20.35 16.23
C LYS A 4 5.31 -19.62 16.30
N ILE A 5 5.35 -18.53 17.08
CA ILE A 5 6.53 -17.72 17.33
C ILE A 5 6.89 -17.83 18.80
N ASN A 6 8.11 -18.28 19.09
CA ASN A 6 8.66 -18.23 20.45
C ASN A 6 9.34 -16.87 20.64
N PRO A 7 9.14 -16.20 21.80
CA PRO A 7 9.73 -14.90 22.09
C PRO A 7 11.25 -14.91 21.93
N THR A 8 11.74 -14.01 21.07
CA THR A 8 13.18 -13.91 20.78
C THR A 8 13.50 -12.50 20.32
N LYS A 9 14.55 -11.88 20.87
CA LYS A 9 15.06 -10.61 20.33
C LYS A 9 15.79 -10.86 19.04
N LEU A 10 15.44 -10.08 18.01
CA LEU A 10 16.04 -10.18 16.70
C LEU A 10 17.36 -9.42 16.65
N LYS A 11 18.34 -9.95 15.91
CA LYS A 11 19.66 -9.34 15.76
C LYS A 11 20.23 -9.63 14.38
N GLY A 12 20.91 -8.65 13.79
CA GLY A 12 21.63 -8.84 12.54
C GLY A 12 21.30 -7.77 11.51
N TYR A 13 21.42 -8.14 10.24
CA TYR A 13 21.18 -7.26 9.10
C TYR A 13 20.02 -7.81 8.28
N VAL A 14 19.11 -6.92 7.86
CA VAL A 14 18.04 -7.22 6.91
C VAL A 14 18.05 -6.20 5.78
N ASN A 15 17.95 -6.69 4.57
CA ASN A 15 17.76 -5.83 3.40
C ASN A 15 16.26 -5.62 3.19
N ILE A 16 15.77 -4.41 3.49
CA ILE A 16 14.35 -4.10 3.40
C ILE A 16 13.85 -4.29 1.96
N PRO A 17 12.74 -5.01 1.75
CA PRO A 17 12.20 -5.22 0.42
C PRO A 17 11.83 -3.89 -0.24
N ALA A 18 11.80 -3.91 -1.56
CA ALA A 18 11.41 -2.75 -2.36
C ALA A 18 9.99 -2.26 -2.04
N SER A 19 9.81 -0.94 -2.07
CA SER A 19 8.52 -0.31 -1.79
C SER A 19 7.46 -0.75 -2.80
N LYS A 20 6.44 -1.44 -2.29
CA LYS A 20 5.27 -1.85 -3.08
C LYS A 20 4.60 -0.63 -3.74
N SER A 21 4.44 0.44 -2.99
CA SER A 21 3.81 1.68 -3.46
C SER A 21 4.57 2.34 -4.62
N ILE A 22 5.90 2.32 -4.58
CA ILE A 22 6.75 2.84 -5.66
C ILE A 22 6.77 1.87 -6.83
N ALA A 23 6.87 0.55 -6.59
CA ALA A 23 6.91 -0.47 -7.62
C ALA A 23 5.69 -0.44 -8.54
N HIS A 24 4.46 -0.38 -7.97
CA HIS A 24 3.23 -0.20 -8.77
C HIS A 24 3.35 0.97 -9.75
N ARG A 25 3.80 2.12 -9.25
CA ARG A 25 3.91 3.36 -10.03
C ARG A 25 4.97 3.27 -11.12
N MET A 26 6.14 2.74 -10.79
CA MET A 26 7.22 2.56 -11.77
C MET A 26 6.84 1.57 -12.87
N LEU A 27 6.14 0.47 -12.54
CA LEU A 27 5.65 -0.51 -13.50
C LEU A 27 4.59 0.09 -14.44
N ILE A 28 3.63 0.85 -13.91
CA ILE A 28 2.59 1.52 -14.71
C ILE A 28 3.23 2.57 -15.63
N CYS A 29 4.08 3.46 -15.10
CA CYS A 29 4.76 4.47 -15.91
C CYS A 29 5.66 3.84 -16.99
N SER A 30 6.36 2.74 -16.67
CA SER A 30 7.17 1.99 -17.65
C SER A 30 6.32 1.39 -18.77
N ALA A 31 5.15 0.87 -18.43
CA ALA A 31 4.22 0.30 -19.39
C ALA A 31 3.54 1.36 -20.28
N LEU A 32 3.47 2.61 -19.81
CA LEU A 32 2.99 3.76 -20.61
C LEU A 32 4.09 4.47 -21.39
N ALA A 33 5.36 4.14 -21.13
CA ALA A 33 6.50 4.85 -21.68
C ALA A 33 6.74 4.49 -23.15
N ASN A 34 7.19 5.47 -23.93
CA ASN A 34 7.69 5.23 -25.27
C ASN A 34 9.11 4.65 -25.19
N GLY A 35 9.24 3.36 -25.50
CA GLY A 35 10.49 2.63 -25.49
C GLY A 35 10.63 1.63 -24.34
N LYS A 36 11.85 1.14 -24.13
CA LYS A 36 12.19 0.08 -23.21
C LYS A 36 12.68 0.63 -21.87
N SER A 37 11.96 0.32 -20.80
CA SER A 37 12.34 0.62 -19.41
C SER A 37 12.96 -0.62 -18.73
N ILE A 38 13.85 -0.39 -17.78
CA ILE A 38 14.45 -1.45 -16.94
C ILE A 38 14.31 -1.03 -15.48
N ILE A 39 13.49 -1.76 -14.73
CA ILE A 39 13.24 -1.50 -13.32
C ILE A 39 13.83 -2.62 -12.50
N GLY A 40 14.77 -2.29 -11.64
CA GLY A 40 15.42 -3.22 -10.73
C GLY A 40 14.88 -3.13 -9.31
N ASN A 41 15.27 -4.10 -8.49
CA ASN A 41 14.89 -4.21 -7.09
C ASN A 41 13.37 -4.23 -6.90
N ILE A 42 12.67 -5.09 -7.63
CA ILE A 42 11.23 -5.31 -7.46
C ILE A 42 11.01 -6.48 -6.50
N ASN A 43 10.19 -6.27 -5.49
CA ASN A 43 9.68 -7.35 -4.66
C ASN A 43 8.35 -7.86 -5.25
N TYR A 44 8.38 -9.02 -5.88
CA TYR A 44 7.20 -9.63 -6.48
C TYR A 44 6.26 -10.17 -5.39
N SER A 45 5.15 -9.49 -5.24
CA SER A 45 4.05 -9.87 -4.34
C SER A 45 2.78 -10.04 -5.16
N LYS A 46 1.75 -10.66 -4.58
CA LYS A 46 0.46 -10.85 -5.26
C LYS A 46 -0.12 -9.55 -5.85
N ASP A 47 0.07 -8.43 -5.15
CA ASP A 47 -0.40 -7.12 -5.62
C ASP A 47 0.43 -6.60 -6.80
N ILE A 48 1.75 -6.79 -6.77
CA ILE A 48 2.65 -6.39 -7.87
C ILE A 48 2.39 -7.24 -9.11
N ASP A 49 2.21 -8.56 -8.94
CA ASP A 49 1.86 -9.47 -10.04
C ASP A 49 0.53 -9.09 -10.68
N ALA A 50 -0.47 -8.69 -9.89
CA ALA A 50 -1.74 -8.19 -10.41
C ALA A 50 -1.54 -6.94 -11.30
N THR A 51 -0.68 -5.99 -10.90
CA THR A 51 -0.37 -4.80 -11.72
C THR A 51 0.38 -5.16 -13.00
N ILE A 52 1.38 -6.05 -12.92
CA ILE A 52 2.11 -6.53 -14.10
C ILE A 52 1.15 -7.16 -15.11
N ASN A 53 0.28 -8.06 -14.64
CA ASN A 53 -0.70 -8.75 -15.49
C ASN A 53 -1.73 -7.77 -16.07
N ALA A 54 -2.16 -6.77 -15.30
CA ALA A 54 -3.05 -5.71 -15.79
C ALA A 54 -2.40 -4.92 -16.93
N MET A 55 -1.15 -4.51 -16.79
CA MET A 55 -0.45 -3.76 -17.84
C MET A 55 -0.17 -4.63 -19.08
N LYS A 56 0.14 -5.93 -18.90
CA LYS A 56 0.22 -6.89 -20.02
C LYS A 56 -1.13 -7.01 -20.76
N ALA A 57 -2.22 -7.11 -20.00
CA ALA A 57 -3.57 -7.17 -20.58
C ALA A 57 -3.92 -5.90 -21.40
N LEU A 58 -3.41 -4.74 -21.00
CA LEU A 58 -3.53 -3.49 -21.75
C LEU A 58 -2.59 -3.39 -22.95
N GLY A 59 -1.56 -4.23 -23.06
CA GLY A 59 -0.71 -4.34 -24.25
C GLY A 59 0.76 -4.04 -24.01
N ALA A 60 1.22 -3.89 -22.79
CA ALA A 60 2.64 -3.81 -22.50
C ALA A 60 3.28 -5.20 -22.59
N GLU A 61 4.54 -5.26 -23.01
CA GLU A 61 5.35 -6.47 -22.95
C GLU A 61 6.27 -6.37 -21.73
N ILE A 62 6.08 -7.27 -20.75
CA ILE A 62 6.82 -7.25 -19.48
C ILE A 62 7.48 -8.59 -19.27
N PHE A 63 8.80 -8.57 -19.17
CA PHE A 63 9.64 -9.71 -18.85
C PHE A 63 10.22 -9.53 -17.44
N THR A 64 10.06 -10.53 -16.59
CA THR A 64 10.54 -10.50 -15.20
C THR A 64 11.66 -11.51 -15.02
N ASP A 65 12.73 -11.09 -14.34
CA ASP A 65 13.84 -11.97 -13.97
C ASP A 65 14.29 -11.64 -12.53
N LYS A 66 14.21 -12.63 -11.63
CA LYS A 66 14.50 -12.48 -10.19
C LYS A 66 13.76 -11.27 -9.61
N ASN A 67 14.46 -10.17 -9.38
CA ASN A 67 13.91 -8.92 -8.84
C ASN A 67 13.98 -7.75 -9.84
N ASN A 68 14.06 -8.04 -11.14
CA ASN A 68 14.08 -7.04 -12.20
C ASN A 68 12.93 -7.23 -13.19
N ALA A 69 12.50 -6.14 -13.80
CA ALA A 69 11.55 -6.15 -14.91
C ALA A 69 12.09 -5.33 -16.09
N GLU A 70 12.01 -5.91 -17.27
CA GLU A 70 12.21 -5.26 -18.55
C GLU A 70 10.84 -5.03 -19.18
N ILE A 71 10.52 -3.78 -19.49
CA ILE A 71 9.18 -3.37 -19.92
C ILE A 71 9.28 -2.61 -21.24
N ASN A 72 8.70 -3.16 -22.31
CA ASN A 72 8.39 -2.43 -23.51
C ASN A 72 6.98 -1.83 -23.38
N GLY A 73 6.88 -0.52 -23.46
CA GLY A 73 5.63 0.19 -23.25
C GLY A 73 4.62 -0.07 -24.35
N ILE A 74 3.38 0.33 -24.09
CA ILE A 74 2.25 0.17 -25.00
C ILE A 74 2.45 1.09 -26.21
N VAL A 75 2.80 0.54 -27.36
CA VAL A 75 3.05 1.31 -28.60
C VAL A 75 1.75 1.62 -29.34
N HIS A 76 0.84 0.66 -29.39
CA HIS A 76 -0.45 0.79 -30.03
C HIS A 76 -1.52 0.02 -29.26
N THR A 77 -2.59 0.69 -28.87
CA THR A 77 -3.82 0.02 -28.46
C THR A 77 -4.69 -0.17 -29.69
N PRO A 78 -5.00 -1.42 -30.10
CA PRO A 78 -5.94 -1.64 -31.19
C PRO A 78 -7.29 -0.98 -30.87
N LYS A 79 -7.88 -0.26 -31.82
CA LYS A 79 -9.24 0.27 -31.69
C LYS A 79 -10.18 -0.89 -31.34
N ASN A 80 -11.08 -0.69 -30.35
CA ASN A 80 -12.02 -1.69 -29.82
C ASN A 80 -11.37 -2.89 -29.12
N LYS A 81 -10.15 -2.78 -28.61
CA LYS A 81 -9.57 -3.81 -27.74
C LYS A 81 -10.46 -4.05 -26.53
N LYS A 82 -10.71 -5.32 -26.25
CA LYS A 82 -11.32 -5.77 -24.99
C LYS A 82 -10.23 -6.40 -24.12
N SER A 83 -10.28 -6.14 -22.83
CA SER A 83 -9.34 -6.68 -21.86
C SER A 83 -10.06 -7.23 -20.64
N VAL A 84 -9.51 -8.26 -20.03
CA VAL A 84 -9.94 -8.79 -18.72
C VAL A 84 -8.78 -8.64 -17.76
N ILE A 85 -9.04 -8.03 -16.61
CA ILE A 85 -8.03 -7.74 -15.60
C ILE A 85 -8.47 -8.31 -14.26
N ASP A 86 -7.72 -9.30 -13.74
CA ASP A 86 -7.87 -9.77 -12.37
C ASP A 86 -6.96 -8.94 -11.45
N CYS A 87 -7.58 -8.08 -10.65
CA CYS A 87 -6.89 -7.27 -9.66
C CYS A 87 -6.52 -8.05 -8.40
N ASN A 88 -6.91 -9.33 -8.29
CA ASN A 88 -6.80 -10.13 -7.07
C ASN A 88 -7.44 -9.38 -5.88
N GLU A 89 -6.68 -9.04 -4.83
CA GLU A 89 -7.13 -8.21 -3.71
C GLU A 89 -6.53 -6.79 -3.74
N SER A 90 -5.82 -6.42 -4.84
CA SER A 90 -5.08 -5.17 -4.97
C SER A 90 -5.97 -3.97 -5.28
N GLY A 91 -6.29 -3.18 -4.26
CA GLY A 91 -6.97 -1.89 -4.44
C GLY A 91 -6.14 -0.88 -5.25
N SER A 92 -4.80 -0.96 -5.20
CA SER A 92 -3.92 -0.12 -6.01
C SER A 92 -4.05 -0.45 -7.49
N THR A 93 -3.97 -1.74 -7.84
CA THR A 93 -4.15 -2.18 -9.23
C THR A 93 -5.51 -1.72 -9.77
N LEU A 94 -6.60 -1.99 -9.02
CA LEU A 94 -7.94 -1.61 -9.47
C LEU A 94 -8.05 -0.10 -9.74
N ARG A 95 -7.73 0.73 -8.73
CA ARG A 95 -7.97 2.17 -8.82
C ARG A 95 -6.98 2.91 -9.72
N PHE A 96 -5.77 2.38 -9.90
CA PHE A 96 -4.81 2.98 -10.82
C PHE A 96 -5.15 2.65 -12.27
N ILE A 97 -5.61 1.44 -12.55
CA ILE A 97 -5.79 0.95 -13.92
C ILE A 97 -7.13 1.38 -14.52
N ILE A 98 -8.19 1.62 -13.74
CA ILE A 98 -9.47 2.09 -14.29
C ILE A 98 -9.29 3.35 -15.15
N PRO A 99 -8.71 4.47 -14.66
CA PRO A 99 -8.50 5.65 -15.50
C PRO A 99 -7.50 5.42 -16.64
N VAL A 100 -6.46 4.62 -16.42
CA VAL A 100 -5.46 4.30 -17.46
C VAL A 100 -6.11 3.54 -18.61
N ALA A 101 -6.90 2.50 -18.32
CA ALA A 101 -7.59 1.71 -19.36
C ALA A 101 -8.55 2.58 -20.17
N THR A 102 -9.27 3.50 -19.51
CA THR A 102 -10.21 4.41 -20.17
C THR A 102 -9.50 5.52 -20.95
N ALA A 103 -8.35 6.01 -20.51
CA ALA A 103 -7.52 6.94 -21.29
C ALA A 103 -6.95 6.27 -22.55
N LEU A 104 -6.66 4.96 -22.48
CA LEU A 104 -6.25 4.15 -23.64
C LEU A 104 -7.43 3.73 -24.55
N GLY A 105 -8.69 4.01 -24.17
CA GLY A 105 -9.88 3.62 -24.91
C GLY A 105 -10.14 2.11 -24.92
N VAL A 106 -9.66 1.37 -23.90
CA VAL A 106 -9.80 -0.09 -23.81
C VAL A 106 -11.03 -0.45 -23.00
N LYS A 107 -11.99 -1.18 -23.61
CA LYS A 107 -13.10 -1.79 -22.87
C LYS A 107 -12.54 -2.86 -21.95
N THR A 108 -12.71 -2.72 -20.63
CA THR A 108 -12.06 -3.58 -19.64
C THR A 108 -13.06 -4.15 -18.66
N GLU A 109 -13.01 -5.46 -18.47
CA GLU A 109 -13.71 -6.18 -17.42
C GLU A 109 -12.77 -6.39 -16.24
N PHE A 110 -13.15 -5.92 -15.05
CA PHE A 110 -12.37 -6.00 -13.83
C PHE A 110 -12.90 -7.08 -12.91
N HIS A 111 -12.00 -7.96 -12.48
CA HIS A 111 -12.22 -9.00 -11.49
C HIS A 111 -11.44 -8.71 -10.22
N GLY A 112 -11.93 -9.23 -9.10
CA GLY A 112 -11.25 -9.13 -7.79
C GLY A 112 -11.83 -10.13 -6.81
N ARG A 113 -11.12 -10.33 -5.71
CA ARG A 113 -11.49 -11.29 -4.68
C ARG A 113 -11.24 -10.73 -3.27
N GLY A 114 -11.52 -11.54 -2.25
CA GLY A 114 -11.42 -11.11 -0.85
C GLY A 114 -12.34 -9.91 -0.57
N ARG A 115 -11.84 -8.88 0.07
CA ARG A 115 -12.61 -7.66 0.35
C ARG A 115 -12.61 -6.63 -0.78
N LEU A 116 -11.88 -6.87 -1.90
CA LEU A 116 -11.80 -5.89 -2.98
C LEU A 116 -13.17 -5.54 -3.59
N PRO A 117 -14.12 -6.50 -3.79
CA PRO A 117 -15.45 -6.20 -4.30
C PRO A 117 -16.28 -5.23 -3.44
N GLN A 118 -16.01 -5.16 -2.13
CA GLN A 118 -16.71 -4.27 -1.20
C GLN A 118 -16.02 -2.90 -1.04
N ARG A 119 -14.81 -2.73 -1.58
CA ARG A 119 -14.08 -1.46 -1.48
C ARG A 119 -14.67 -0.43 -2.45
N PRO A 120 -14.90 0.84 -2.02
CA PRO A 120 -15.60 1.82 -2.82
C PRO A 120 -14.86 2.14 -4.13
N ILE A 121 -15.64 2.24 -5.22
CA ILE A 121 -15.25 2.78 -6.53
C ILE A 121 -16.22 3.86 -7.01
N ASP A 122 -17.21 4.21 -6.20
CA ASP A 122 -18.26 5.17 -6.47
C ASP A 122 -17.77 6.57 -6.87
N ILE A 123 -16.62 6.99 -6.35
CA ILE A 123 -15.93 8.21 -6.79
C ILE A 123 -15.68 8.16 -8.31
N TYR A 124 -15.16 7.05 -8.82
CA TYR A 124 -14.93 6.91 -10.26
C TYR A 124 -16.22 6.70 -11.06
N THR A 125 -17.18 5.93 -10.55
CA THR A 125 -18.46 5.75 -11.28
C THR A 125 -19.18 7.08 -11.45
N ARG A 126 -19.14 7.94 -10.44
CA ARG A 126 -19.72 9.27 -10.48
C ARG A 126 -18.94 10.22 -11.39
N GLU A 127 -17.61 10.29 -11.19
CA GLU A 127 -16.80 11.33 -11.81
C GLU A 127 -16.44 11.00 -13.26
N LEU A 128 -15.96 9.77 -13.55
CA LEU A 128 -15.56 9.42 -14.91
C LEU A 128 -16.77 9.32 -15.87
N SER A 129 -17.99 9.08 -15.34
CA SER A 129 -19.18 9.10 -16.18
C SER A 129 -19.47 10.48 -16.79
N LYS A 130 -19.09 11.57 -16.10
CA LYS A 130 -19.17 12.93 -16.66
C LYS A 130 -18.18 13.14 -17.81
N HIS A 131 -17.16 12.29 -17.90
CA HIS A 131 -16.06 12.36 -18.87
C HIS A 131 -16.09 11.25 -19.92
N GLY A 132 -17.29 10.76 -20.28
CA GLY A 132 -17.49 9.84 -21.40
C GLY A 132 -17.30 8.36 -21.07
N ILE A 133 -17.25 7.98 -19.79
CA ILE A 133 -17.06 6.59 -19.37
C ILE A 133 -18.38 5.97 -18.91
N THR A 134 -18.63 4.76 -19.36
CA THR A 134 -19.77 3.93 -18.93
C THR A 134 -19.28 2.80 -18.04
N PHE A 135 -19.94 2.64 -16.90
CA PHE A 135 -19.73 1.53 -15.96
C PHE A 135 -20.94 0.58 -16.01
N ASP A 136 -20.69 -0.68 -16.35
CA ASP A 136 -21.64 -1.77 -16.13
C ASP A 136 -21.28 -2.41 -14.78
N TYR A 137 -21.80 -1.78 -13.71
CA TYR A 137 -21.41 -2.04 -12.32
C TYR A 137 -22.63 -2.16 -11.40
N ASN A 138 -22.79 -3.31 -10.78
CA ASN A 138 -23.88 -3.64 -9.85
C ASN A 138 -23.38 -3.72 -8.39
N ASN A 139 -22.55 -2.76 -7.96
CA ASN A 139 -21.97 -2.67 -6.63
C ASN A 139 -21.14 -3.90 -6.22
N THR A 140 -20.61 -4.65 -7.17
CA THR A 140 -19.77 -5.82 -6.95
C THR A 140 -18.87 -6.08 -8.16
N MET A 141 -17.99 -7.08 -8.05
CA MET A 141 -17.14 -7.57 -9.15
C MET A 141 -17.64 -8.94 -9.64
N PRO A 142 -17.47 -9.29 -10.91
CA PRO A 142 -16.83 -8.47 -11.95
C PRO A 142 -17.71 -7.31 -12.43
N PHE A 143 -17.08 -6.29 -12.98
CA PHE A 143 -17.76 -5.19 -13.65
C PHE A 143 -16.99 -4.73 -14.89
N THR A 144 -17.68 -4.06 -15.82
CA THR A 144 -17.08 -3.59 -17.06
C THR A 144 -17.04 -2.06 -17.12
N VAL A 145 -15.91 -1.55 -17.61
CA VAL A 145 -15.73 -0.11 -17.90
C VAL A 145 -15.47 0.05 -19.39
N SER A 146 -16.12 1.03 -20.01
CA SER A 146 -15.97 1.32 -21.45
C SER A 146 -16.11 2.81 -21.74
N GLY A 147 -15.60 3.23 -22.90
CA GLY A 147 -15.58 4.62 -23.34
C GLY A 147 -14.16 5.14 -23.51
N GLN A 148 -14.05 6.39 -23.94
CA GLN A 148 -12.81 7.13 -24.07
C GLN A 148 -12.82 8.28 -23.08
N LEU A 149 -11.88 8.30 -22.16
CA LEU A 149 -11.77 9.36 -21.17
C LEU A 149 -11.48 10.70 -21.85
N SER A 150 -12.24 11.73 -21.53
CA SER A 150 -12.03 13.09 -22.05
C SER A 150 -11.30 13.95 -21.00
N ASN A 151 -10.56 14.96 -21.48
CA ASN A 151 -9.98 15.96 -20.60
C ASN A 151 -11.05 16.88 -19.99
N GLY A 152 -10.72 17.57 -18.91
CA GLY A 152 -11.62 18.49 -18.22
C GLY A 152 -11.32 18.63 -16.72
N ILE A 153 -12.32 19.07 -15.96
CA ILE A 153 -12.22 19.27 -14.52
C ILE A 153 -12.77 18.03 -13.80
N TYR A 154 -11.96 17.41 -12.96
CA TYR A 154 -12.29 16.22 -12.17
C TYR A 154 -12.41 16.61 -10.69
N GLU A 155 -13.61 16.51 -10.14
CA GLU A 155 -13.90 16.81 -8.74
C GLU A 155 -13.77 15.56 -7.88
N ILE A 156 -12.72 15.50 -7.04
CA ILE A 156 -12.37 14.31 -6.27
C ILE A 156 -12.38 14.58 -4.78
N GLU A 157 -13.04 13.70 -4.04
CA GLU A 157 -12.98 13.68 -2.58
C GLU A 157 -11.61 13.16 -2.11
N GLY A 158 -10.83 14.03 -1.44
CA GLY A 158 -9.46 13.72 -1.00
C GLY A 158 -9.38 12.80 0.22
N ASN A 159 -10.43 12.74 1.03
CA ASN A 159 -10.46 12.03 2.31
C ASN A 159 -10.88 10.55 2.22
N VAL A 160 -11.24 10.04 1.04
CA VAL A 160 -11.59 8.62 0.86
C VAL A 160 -10.38 7.77 0.55
N SER A 161 -9.63 8.10 -0.50
CA SER A 161 -8.39 7.41 -0.84
C SER A 161 -7.56 8.19 -1.87
N SER A 162 -6.28 8.41 -1.57
CA SER A 162 -5.30 8.98 -2.52
C SER A 162 -5.12 8.15 -3.81
N GLN A 163 -5.60 6.89 -3.82
CA GLN A 163 -5.50 6.02 -5.01
C GLN A 163 -6.36 6.53 -6.18
N PHE A 164 -7.48 7.22 -5.91
CA PHE A 164 -8.30 7.83 -6.96
C PHE A 164 -7.54 8.95 -7.68
N ILE A 165 -6.86 9.80 -6.91
CA ILE A 165 -6.03 10.87 -7.46
C ILE A 165 -4.86 10.28 -8.25
N THR A 166 -4.17 9.30 -7.68
CA THR A 166 -3.04 8.61 -8.33
C THR A 166 -3.43 8.02 -9.68
N GLY A 167 -4.58 7.35 -9.78
CA GLY A 167 -5.05 6.78 -11.05
C GLY A 167 -5.29 7.84 -12.11
N LEU A 168 -5.89 8.99 -11.75
CA LEU A 168 -6.06 10.12 -12.66
C LEU A 168 -4.71 10.72 -13.07
N LEU A 169 -3.77 10.89 -12.14
CA LEU A 169 -2.44 11.43 -12.46
C LEU A 169 -1.67 10.54 -13.47
N PHE A 170 -1.93 9.24 -13.53
CA PHE A 170 -1.38 8.38 -14.59
C PHE A 170 -2.12 8.54 -15.93
N ALA A 171 -3.40 8.80 -15.91
CA ALA A 171 -4.24 8.78 -17.11
C ALA A 171 -4.28 10.13 -17.84
N LEU A 172 -4.43 11.23 -17.08
CA LEU A 172 -4.67 12.56 -17.65
C LEU A 172 -3.55 13.10 -18.55
N PRO A 173 -2.24 12.80 -18.30
CA PRO A 173 -1.17 13.19 -19.21
C PRO A 173 -1.30 12.61 -20.62
N LEU A 174 -2.02 11.49 -20.80
CA LEU A 174 -2.22 10.81 -22.08
C LEU A 174 -3.31 11.47 -22.95
N LEU A 175 -4.16 12.31 -22.37
CA LEU A 175 -5.29 12.93 -23.06
C LEU A 175 -4.84 14.10 -23.93
N ASN A 176 -5.62 14.42 -24.99
CA ASN A 176 -5.25 15.45 -25.95
C ASN A 176 -5.36 16.89 -25.44
N GLY A 177 -6.00 17.12 -24.29
CA GLY A 177 -6.17 18.45 -23.69
C GLY A 177 -5.85 18.46 -22.23
N ASP A 178 -5.67 19.65 -21.67
CA ASP A 178 -5.33 19.87 -20.27
C ASP A 178 -6.50 19.48 -19.36
N SER A 179 -6.17 19.05 -18.15
CA SER A 179 -7.14 18.66 -17.14
C SER A 179 -6.79 19.24 -15.78
N GLU A 180 -7.79 19.37 -14.93
CA GLU A 180 -7.61 19.77 -13.52
C GLU A 180 -8.21 18.70 -12.61
N ILE A 181 -7.51 18.36 -11.54
CA ILE A 181 -8.06 17.59 -10.41
C ILE A 181 -8.34 18.60 -9.30
N VAL A 182 -9.61 18.79 -8.98
CA VAL A 182 -10.05 19.71 -7.92
C VAL A 182 -10.47 18.88 -6.70
N MET A 183 -9.78 19.14 -5.59
CA MET A 183 -10.11 18.47 -4.33
C MET A 183 -11.35 19.08 -3.70
N THR A 184 -12.38 18.29 -3.43
CA THR A 184 -13.63 18.73 -2.79
C THR A 184 -13.61 18.56 -1.27
N SER A 185 -12.60 17.88 -0.73
CA SER A 185 -12.34 17.73 0.70
C SER A 185 -10.83 17.77 0.98
N HIS A 186 -10.44 17.74 2.24
CA HIS A 186 -9.03 17.65 2.63
C HIS A 186 -8.37 16.40 2.01
N LEU A 187 -7.15 16.58 1.48
CA LEU A 187 -6.37 15.47 0.92
C LEU A 187 -5.67 14.70 2.03
N GLU A 188 -6.13 13.49 2.26
CA GLU A 188 -5.48 12.53 3.15
C GLU A 188 -4.53 11.61 2.38
N SER A 189 -3.56 11.01 3.07
CA SER A 189 -2.48 10.23 2.44
C SER A 189 -1.72 11.01 1.36
N ARG A 190 -1.50 12.30 1.60
CA ARG A 190 -0.74 13.17 0.70
C ARG A 190 0.60 12.55 0.28
N PRO A 191 1.40 11.90 1.15
CA PRO A 191 2.67 11.30 0.77
C PRO A 191 2.56 10.26 -0.36
N TYR A 192 1.42 9.57 -0.49
CA TYR A 192 1.23 8.63 -1.60
C TYR A 192 0.99 9.34 -2.95
N VAL A 193 0.43 10.54 -2.92
CA VAL A 193 0.34 11.39 -4.12
C VAL A 193 1.73 11.94 -4.45
N ASP A 194 2.51 12.35 -3.45
CA ASP A 194 3.89 12.83 -3.63
C ASP A 194 4.79 11.75 -4.24
N ILE A 195 4.68 10.50 -3.79
CA ILE A 195 5.34 9.35 -4.45
C ILE A 195 4.92 9.24 -5.92
N THR A 196 3.64 9.47 -6.24
CA THR A 196 3.16 9.41 -7.62
C THR A 196 3.80 10.50 -8.46
N ILE A 197 3.83 11.73 -7.97
CA ILE A 197 4.42 12.89 -8.66
C ILE A 197 5.94 12.69 -8.84
N ASP A 198 6.64 12.18 -7.81
CA ASP A 198 8.07 11.89 -7.91
C ASP A 198 8.37 10.83 -8.98
N VAL A 199 7.58 9.76 -9.02
CA VAL A 199 7.74 8.72 -10.06
C VAL A 199 7.39 9.28 -11.44
N LEU A 200 6.27 9.99 -11.61
CA LEU A 200 5.87 10.62 -12.88
C LEU A 200 6.99 11.52 -13.43
N LYS A 201 7.62 12.31 -12.57
CA LYS A 201 8.74 13.18 -12.93
C LYS A 201 9.94 12.37 -13.48
N LYS A 202 10.25 11.19 -12.93
CA LYS A 202 11.30 10.30 -13.44
C LYS A 202 11.03 9.83 -14.87
N PHE A 203 9.75 9.70 -15.23
CA PHE A 203 9.29 9.34 -16.58
C PHE A 203 9.00 10.56 -17.47
N GLY A 204 9.41 11.75 -17.05
CA GLY A 204 9.31 12.99 -17.83
C GLY A 204 7.92 13.64 -17.85
N ILE A 205 7.01 13.20 -16.98
CA ILE A 205 5.68 13.78 -16.82
C ILE A 205 5.72 14.89 -15.77
N ILE A 206 5.10 16.02 -16.09
CA ILE A 206 5.03 17.19 -15.22
C ILE A 206 3.61 17.36 -14.72
N ILE A 207 3.46 17.43 -13.41
CA ILE A 207 2.22 17.74 -12.71
C ILE A 207 2.43 19.06 -11.97
N GLU A 208 1.52 20.01 -12.15
CA GLU A 208 1.55 21.32 -11.49
C GLU A 208 0.58 21.31 -10.31
N GLU A 209 1.08 21.61 -9.12
CA GLU A 209 0.24 21.74 -7.94
C GLU A 209 -0.46 23.12 -7.94
N THR A 210 -1.76 23.12 -7.63
CA THR A 210 -2.57 24.33 -7.51
C THR A 210 -3.10 24.47 -6.08
N LYS A 211 -3.72 25.60 -5.76
CA LYS A 211 -4.35 25.80 -4.43
C LYS A 211 -5.48 24.81 -4.14
N LYS A 212 -6.09 24.22 -5.17
CA LYS A 212 -7.26 23.34 -5.02
C LYS A 212 -6.98 21.88 -5.43
N GLY A 213 -5.77 21.56 -5.87
CA GLY A 213 -5.44 20.23 -6.33
C GLY A 213 -4.30 20.23 -7.35
N PHE A 214 -4.53 19.72 -8.57
CA PHE A 214 -3.47 19.50 -9.55
C PHE A 214 -3.92 19.92 -10.95
N HIS A 215 -3.08 20.64 -11.66
CA HIS A 215 -3.21 20.88 -13.09
C HIS A 215 -2.32 19.89 -13.84
N VAL A 216 -2.88 19.24 -14.83
CA VAL A 216 -2.23 18.22 -15.65
C VAL A 216 -2.31 18.62 -17.12
N LYS A 217 -1.17 19.02 -17.68
CA LYS A 217 -1.07 19.28 -19.11
C LYS A 217 -1.28 17.98 -19.90
N GLY A 218 -2.10 18.05 -20.92
CA GLY A 218 -2.35 16.92 -21.81
C GLY A 218 -1.23 16.69 -22.83
N SER A 219 -1.37 15.63 -23.62
CA SER A 219 -0.44 15.25 -24.69
C SER A 219 1.02 15.09 -24.24
N GLN A 220 1.24 14.71 -22.98
CA GLN A 220 2.57 14.40 -22.47
C GLN A 220 2.97 12.97 -22.89
N THR A 221 4.27 12.76 -23.05
CA THR A 221 4.82 11.46 -23.42
C THR A 221 5.65 10.91 -22.28
N TYR A 222 5.30 9.73 -21.78
CA TYR A 222 6.11 8.98 -20.84
C TYR A 222 7.40 8.54 -21.51
N LYS A 223 8.55 8.85 -20.90
CA LYS A 223 9.88 8.48 -21.37
C LYS A 223 10.33 7.20 -20.71
N ALA A 224 11.00 6.32 -21.46
CA ALA A 224 11.60 5.13 -20.90
C ALA A 224 12.59 5.47 -19.78
N TYR A 225 12.63 4.65 -18.75
CA TYR A 225 13.43 4.89 -17.55
C TYR A 225 14.22 3.64 -17.14
N ARG A 226 15.42 3.85 -16.60
CA ARG A 226 16.22 2.80 -15.97
C ARG A 226 16.53 3.20 -14.54
N GLY A 227 16.18 2.36 -13.57
CA GLY A 227 16.45 2.60 -12.16
C GLY A 227 15.92 1.51 -11.26
N ASN A 228 16.17 1.65 -9.96
CA ASN A 228 15.75 0.71 -8.94
C ASN A 228 14.63 1.28 -8.08
N VAL A 229 13.77 0.38 -7.60
CA VAL A 229 12.80 0.69 -6.55
C VAL A 229 13.53 0.77 -5.22
N GLU A 230 13.34 1.84 -4.45
CA GLU A 230 13.92 1.97 -3.11
C GLU A 230 13.18 1.11 -2.08
N GLY A 231 13.80 0.88 -0.92
CA GLY A 231 13.22 0.10 0.16
C GLY A 231 11.96 0.72 0.74
N ASP A 232 11.09 -0.13 1.26
CA ASP A 232 9.76 0.22 1.77
C ASP A 232 9.80 0.63 3.25
N PHE A 233 9.54 1.91 3.55
CA PHE A 233 9.46 2.37 4.93
C PHE A 233 8.27 1.79 5.70
N SER A 234 7.18 1.42 5.03
CA SER A 234 6.09 0.67 5.66
C SER A 234 6.57 -0.68 6.19
N GLN A 235 7.40 -1.40 5.41
CA GLN A 235 7.97 -2.69 5.84
C GLN A 235 9.08 -2.51 6.87
N ALA A 236 9.93 -1.50 6.69
CA ALA A 236 10.98 -1.16 7.63
C ALA A 236 10.45 -0.82 9.03
N SER A 237 9.23 -0.25 9.12
CA SER A 237 8.61 0.16 10.37
C SER A 237 8.49 -0.97 11.38
N PHE A 238 8.23 -2.20 10.92
CA PHE A 238 8.16 -3.39 11.78
C PHE A 238 9.48 -3.67 12.49
N PHE A 239 10.59 -3.59 11.76
CA PHE A 239 11.92 -3.81 12.32
C PHE A 239 12.41 -2.62 13.16
N TYR A 240 12.02 -1.38 12.78
CA TYR A 240 12.28 -0.22 13.64
C TYR A 240 11.58 -0.34 14.99
N VAL A 241 10.31 -0.78 15.01
CA VAL A 241 9.60 -1.03 16.27
C VAL A 241 10.19 -2.23 17.01
N ALA A 242 10.58 -3.31 16.34
CA ALA A 242 11.29 -4.41 17.00
C ALA A 242 12.57 -3.92 17.71
N ASN A 243 13.33 -3.00 17.10
CA ASN A 243 14.49 -2.36 17.71
C ASN A 243 14.11 -1.52 18.95
N ALA A 244 13.07 -0.70 18.85
CA ALA A 244 12.55 0.06 20.00
C ALA A 244 12.09 -0.85 21.15
N LEU A 245 11.69 -2.09 20.85
CA LEU A 245 11.32 -3.13 21.81
C LEU A 245 12.52 -3.98 22.27
N GLY A 246 13.75 -3.59 21.95
CA GLY A 246 14.99 -4.20 22.44
C GLY A 246 15.65 -5.23 21.52
N SER A 247 15.26 -5.32 20.26
CA SER A 247 16.03 -5.99 19.20
C SER A 247 17.22 -5.13 18.75
N SER A 248 18.11 -5.68 17.92
CA SER A 248 19.30 -4.98 17.41
C SER A 248 19.50 -5.32 15.93
N ILE A 249 18.68 -4.72 15.06
CA ILE A 249 18.62 -4.98 13.63
C ILE A 249 19.17 -3.79 12.86
N THR A 250 20.11 -4.01 11.95
CA THR A 250 20.55 -3.03 10.97
C THR A 250 19.70 -3.16 9.71
N LEU A 251 19.09 -2.06 9.26
CA LEU A 251 18.20 -2.03 8.11
C LEU A 251 18.92 -1.46 6.88
N GLY A 252 19.03 -2.25 5.82
CA GLY A 252 19.59 -1.83 4.53
C GLY A 252 18.53 -1.46 3.50
N ASN A 253 18.97 -0.94 2.35
CA ASN A 253 18.14 -0.58 1.19
C ASN A 253 17.16 0.59 1.42
N LEU A 254 17.36 1.41 2.44
CA LEU A 254 16.50 2.57 2.72
C LEU A 254 17.13 3.86 2.17
N ASN A 255 16.32 4.66 1.47
CA ASN A 255 16.71 5.98 1.00
C ASN A 255 16.37 7.04 2.06
N THR A 256 17.38 7.68 2.62
CA THR A 256 17.19 8.72 3.65
C THR A 256 16.46 9.96 3.12
N ASN A 257 16.48 10.19 1.80
CA ASN A 257 15.79 11.29 1.12
C ASN A 257 14.44 10.87 0.53
N SER A 258 13.92 9.69 0.91
CA SER A 258 12.64 9.19 0.42
C SER A 258 11.48 10.14 0.77
N VAL A 259 10.55 10.26 -0.17
CA VAL A 259 9.26 10.96 0.00
C VAL A 259 8.17 10.06 0.63
N GLN A 260 8.50 8.83 1.00
CA GLN A 260 7.57 7.92 1.66
C GLN A 260 7.16 8.49 3.03
N GLY A 261 5.85 8.68 3.25
CA GLY A 261 5.31 9.22 4.51
C GLY A 261 5.63 8.36 5.72
N ASP A 262 5.67 7.04 5.54
CA ASP A 262 5.93 6.06 6.60
C ASP A 262 7.34 6.14 7.20
N LYS A 263 8.26 6.93 6.60
CA LYS A 263 9.53 7.33 7.21
C LYS A 263 9.32 8.05 8.56
N LYS A 264 8.14 8.60 8.82
CA LYS A 264 7.74 9.23 10.08
C LYS A 264 7.83 8.29 11.28
N ILE A 265 7.89 6.98 11.06
CA ILE A 265 8.12 5.98 12.13
C ILE A 265 9.36 6.32 12.98
N ILE A 266 10.42 6.81 12.36
CA ILE A 266 11.67 7.16 13.04
C ILE A 266 11.44 8.30 14.06
N GLU A 267 10.69 9.33 13.65
CA GLU A 267 10.33 10.45 14.52
C GLU A 267 9.44 10.01 15.69
N ILE A 268 8.43 9.16 15.39
CA ILE A 268 7.49 8.67 16.42
C ILE A 268 8.20 7.80 17.45
N ILE A 269 9.14 6.95 17.02
CA ILE A 269 9.97 6.17 17.96
C ILE A 269 10.79 7.09 18.85
N ASN A 270 11.48 8.09 18.31
CA ASN A 270 12.24 9.06 19.10
C ASN A 270 11.36 9.80 20.11
N GLN A 271 10.13 10.21 19.73
CA GLN A 271 9.17 10.81 20.66
C GLN A 271 8.78 9.84 21.79
N THR A 272 8.58 8.57 21.45
CA THR A 272 8.22 7.52 22.41
C THR A 272 9.34 7.27 23.41
N GLU A 273 10.59 7.23 22.96
CA GLU A 273 11.77 7.06 23.83
C GLU A 273 11.95 8.23 24.79
N GLN A 274 11.75 9.45 24.31
CA GLN A 274 11.91 10.67 25.11
C GLN A 274 10.78 10.87 26.13
N ASN A 275 9.53 10.67 25.70
CA ASN A 275 8.34 11.06 26.47
C ASN A 275 7.64 9.88 27.14
N GLY A 276 7.91 8.66 26.70
CA GLY A 276 7.22 7.43 27.10
C GLY A 276 5.87 7.21 26.42
N PHE A 277 5.50 8.08 25.47
CA PHE A 277 4.27 8.00 24.66
C PHE A 277 4.40 8.84 23.39
N PHE A 278 3.41 8.70 22.51
CA PHE A 278 3.22 9.58 21.34
C PHE A 278 1.72 9.88 21.13
N ASN A 279 1.45 10.97 20.40
CA ASN A 279 0.17 11.25 19.78
C ASN A 279 0.39 11.39 18.27
N ALA A 280 -0.18 10.48 17.48
CA ALA A 280 0.07 10.41 16.05
C ALA A 280 -1.18 10.71 15.23
N ASP A 281 -1.08 11.74 14.39
CA ASP A 281 -1.98 11.94 13.27
C ASP A 281 -1.63 10.92 12.17
N CYS A 282 -2.55 9.99 11.90
CA CYS A 282 -2.37 8.92 10.94
C CYS A 282 -3.08 9.16 9.60
N SER A 283 -3.54 10.41 9.36
CA SER A 283 -4.09 10.79 8.05
C SER A 283 -3.12 10.55 6.90
N ASP A 284 -1.82 10.72 7.10
CA ASP A 284 -0.78 10.55 6.08
C ASP A 284 0.02 9.24 6.20
N ILE A 285 -0.10 8.54 7.32
CA ILE A 285 0.66 7.32 7.63
C ILE A 285 -0.24 6.14 8.08
N PRO A 286 -1.35 5.89 7.38
CA PRO A 286 -2.34 4.89 7.83
C PRO A 286 -1.76 3.48 7.94
N ASP A 287 -0.72 3.19 7.18
CA ASP A 287 -0.10 1.88 7.13
C ASP A 287 0.78 1.58 8.35
N LEU A 288 1.16 2.59 9.12
CA LEU A 288 1.91 2.43 10.38
C LEU A 288 1.02 2.05 11.58
N VAL A 289 -0.30 2.25 11.51
CA VAL A 289 -1.19 2.13 12.69
C VAL A 289 -1.05 0.81 13.43
N PRO A 290 -1.04 -0.38 12.81
CA PRO A 290 -0.90 -1.63 13.57
C PRO A 290 0.41 -1.73 14.35
N VAL A 291 1.54 -1.35 13.73
CA VAL A 291 2.84 -1.45 14.41
C VAL A 291 3.06 -0.32 15.43
N LEU A 292 2.47 0.87 15.19
CA LEU A 292 2.47 1.95 16.19
C LEU A 292 1.68 1.56 17.45
N ALA A 293 0.55 0.86 17.28
CA ALA A 293 -0.22 0.37 18.40
C ALA A 293 0.57 -0.66 19.22
N VAL A 294 1.36 -1.52 18.55
CA VAL A 294 2.31 -2.41 19.24
C VAL A 294 3.35 -1.61 20.01
N LEU A 295 3.99 -0.60 19.40
CA LEU A 295 4.95 0.27 20.09
C LEU A 295 4.33 0.93 21.33
N ALA A 296 3.12 1.47 21.19
CA ALA A 296 2.41 2.14 22.29
C ALA A 296 2.09 1.21 23.47
N SER A 297 1.78 -0.07 23.19
CA SER A 297 1.42 -1.06 24.21
C SER A 297 2.57 -1.37 25.18
N PHE A 298 3.81 -1.15 24.76
CA PHE A 298 5.03 -1.28 25.56
C PHE A 298 5.61 0.07 25.99
N GLY A 299 4.88 1.16 25.81
CA GLY A 299 5.25 2.51 26.26
C GLY A 299 5.18 2.66 27.77
N LYS A 300 5.32 3.91 28.26
CA LYS A 300 5.23 4.23 29.69
C LYS A 300 3.96 4.99 30.06
N LYS A 301 3.31 5.61 29.08
CA LYS A 301 2.09 6.42 29.23
C LYS A 301 1.13 6.15 28.07
N THR A 302 -0.12 6.57 28.21
CA THR A 302 -1.14 6.46 27.18
C THR A 302 -0.72 7.17 25.91
N SER A 303 -0.80 6.46 24.79
CA SER A 303 -0.62 7.00 23.44
C SER A 303 -1.95 7.07 22.70
N THR A 304 -2.06 7.99 21.75
CA THR A 304 -3.26 8.19 20.93
C THR A 304 -2.90 8.16 19.45
N ILE A 305 -3.70 7.44 18.67
CA ILE A 305 -3.71 7.41 17.22
C ILE A 305 -5.04 8.02 16.79
N TYR A 306 -5.02 9.02 15.91
CA TYR A 306 -6.23 9.72 15.44
C TYR A 306 -6.16 10.01 13.94
N ASN A 307 -7.25 10.50 13.35
CA ASN A 307 -7.41 10.69 11.90
C ASN A 307 -7.15 9.41 11.09
N ALA A 308 -7.64 8.28 11.59
CA ALA A 308 -7.42 6.95 11.02
C ALA A 308 -8.73 6.25 10.60
N GLU A 309 -9.85 6.96 10.51
CA GLU A 309 -11.19 6.39 10.25
C GLU A 309 -11.24 5.51 9.00
N ARG A 310 -10.56 5.90 7.92
CA ARG A 310 -10.54 5.13 6.66
C ARG A 310 -9.82 3.77 6.75
N LEU A 311 -9.19 3.46 7.88
CA LEU A 311 -8.68 2.11 8.14
C LEU A 311 -9.79 1.07 8.26
N LYS A 312 -11.04 1.50 8.49
CA LYS A 312 -12.23 0.63 8.51
C LYS A 312 -12.51 -0.02 7.14
N ILE A 313 -12.06 0.59 6.04
CA ILE A 313 -12.30 0.15 4.65
C ILE A 313 -11.05 -0.39 3.94
N LYS A 314 -10.03 -0.80 4.69
CA LYS A 314 -8.81 -1.43 4.15
C LYS A 314 -8.99 -2.95 3.95
N GLU A 315 -7.91 -3.70 3.91
CA GLU A 315 -7.86 -5.16 3.77
C GLU A 315 -8.65 -5.87 4.90
N SER A 316 -8.63 -5.29 6.09
CA SER A 316 -9.50 -5.58 7.22
C SER A 316 -10.11 -4.28 7.74
N ASN A 317 -11.02 -4.31 8.73
CA ASN A 317 -11.23 -3.14 9.59
C ASN A 317 -10.01 -3.04 10.53
N ARG A 318 -8.96 -2.32 10.09
CA ARG A 318 -7.68 -2.29 10.81
C ARG A 318 -7.74 -1.70 12.20
N LEU A 319 -8.71 -0.84 12.50
CA LEU A 319 -8.89 -0.34 13.86
C LEU A 319 -9.34 -1.48 14.79
N GLU A 320 -10.33 -2.25 14.36
CA GLU A 320 -10.83 -3.42 15.11
C GLU A 320 -9.76 -4.50 15.22
N THR A 321 -9.20 -4.93 14.09
CA THR A 321 -8.21 -6.04 14.08
C THR A 321 -6.91 -5.68 14.83
N THR A 322 -6.52 -4.40 14.86
CA THR A 322 -5.39 -3.93 15.67
C THR A 322 -5.72 -3.94 17.16
N ALA A 323 -6.92 -3.50 17.52
CA ALA A 323 -7.36 -3.55 18.92
C ALA A 323 -7.51 -5.00 19.41
N GLU A 324 -8.08 -5.89 18.60
CA GLU A 324 -8.21 -7.32 18.89
C GLU A 324 -6.83 -7.99 19.06
N LEU A 325 -5.89 -7.72 18.14
CA LEU A 325 -4.51 -8.20 18.24
C LEU A 325 -3.92 -7.93 19.62
N ILE A 326 -4.06 -6.71 20.12
CA ILE A 326 -3.42 -6.28 21.36
C ILE A 326 -4.23 -6.73 22.58
N ASN A 327 -5.55 -6.57 22.56
CA ASN A 327 -6.41 -6.90 23.70
C ASN A 327 -6.46 -8.40 23.97
N ASN A 328 -6.43 -9.26 22.92
CA ASN A 328 -6.35 -10.72 23.09
C ASN A 328 -5.05 -11.20 23.74
N LEU A 329 -4.04 -10.35 23.79
CA LEU A 329 -2.74 -10.64 24.39
C LEU A 329 -2.52 -9.84 25.70
N GLY A 330 -3.61 -9.40 26.35
CA GLY A 330 -3.58 -8.74 27.67
C GLY A 330 -3.29 -7.25 27.61
N GLY A 331 -3.38 -6.62 26.45
CA GLY A 331 -3.25 -5.17 26.28
C GLY A 331 -4.53 -4.39 26.64
N ASP A 332 -4.46 -3.06 26.57
CA ASP A 332 -5.59 -2.14 26.81
C ASP A 332 -5.69 -1.13 25.67
N VAL A 333 -6.45 -1.50 24.64
CA VAL A 333 -6.72 -0.65 23.48
C VAL A 333 -8.22 -0.36 23.38
N LYS A 334 -8.57 0.92 23.37
CA LYS A 334 -9.91 1.41 23.13
C LYS A 334 -10.01 2.01 21.73
N ILE A 335 -10.97 1.55 20.94
CA ILE A 335 -11.31 2.13 19.64
C ILE A 335 -12.10 3.42 19.87
N THR A 336 -11.74 4.47 19.13
CA THR A 336 -12.51 5.72 19.01
C THR A 336 -13.18 5.81 17.63
N ASP A 337 -13.91 6.87 17.37
CA ASP A 337 -14.57 7.05 16.08
C ASP A 337 -13.60 7.09 14.91
N ASP A 338 -12.39 7.64 15.13
CA ASP A 338 -11.36 7.87 14.12
C ASP A 338 -9.98 7.30 14.46
N GLY A 339 -9.86 6.45 15.49
CA GLY A 339 -8.54 5.98 15.90
C GLY A 339 -8.51 5.03 17.09
N LEU A 340 -7.42 5.08 17.85
CA LEU A 340 -7.14 4.19 18.97
C LEU A 340 -6.55 4.97 20.16
N ILE A 341 -6.99 4.64 21.37
CA ILE A 341 -6.31 5.02 22.64
C ILE A 341 -5.67 3.76 23.21
N ILE A 342 -4.36 3.78 23.39
CA ILE A 342 -3.57 2.63 23.83
C ILE A 342 -2.97 2.95 25.19
N ARG A 343 -3.31 2.16 26.20
CA ARG A 343 -2.73 2.24 27.55
C ARG A 343 -1.73 1.11 27.75
N PRO A 344 -0.48 1.42 28.12
CA PRO A 344 0.48 0.38 28.46
C PRO A 344 0.00 -0.46 29.63
N THR A 345 0.28 -1.76 29.59
CA THR A 345 -0.06 -2.70 30.66
C THR A 345 1.07 -3.65 30.92
N ASN A 346 1.17 -4.15 32.18
CA ASN A 346 2.12 -5.20 32.56
C ASN A 346 1.55 -6.61 32.36
N ASN A 347 0.31 -6.71 31.87
CA ASN A 347 -0.43 -7.98 31.72
C ASN A 347 -0.24 -8.64 30.36
N MET A 348 0.70 -8.16 29.55
CA MET A 348 0.97 -8.72 28.23
C MET A 348 1.44 -10.16 28.33
N HIS A 349 0.77 -11.07 27.59
CA HIS A 349 1.04 -12.50 27.57
C HIS A 349 1.02 -13.06 26.15
N GLY A 350 1.41 -14.31 25.98
CA GLY A 350 1.25 -15.05 24.73
C GLY A 350 -0.20 -15.45 24.46
N GLY A 351 -0.44 -16.11 23.35
CA GLY A 351 -1.77 -16.55 22.98
C GLY A 351 -1.95 -16.77 21.48
N THR A 352 -3.18 -16.69 21.02
CA THR A 352 -3.52 -16.86 19.59
C THR A 352 -4.17 -15.59 19.07
N ILE A 353 -3.78 -15.18 17.87
CA ILE A 353 -4.35 -14.04 17.15
C ILE A 353 -4.79 -14.46 15.75
N GLU A 354 -5.79 -13.76 15.22
CA GLU A 354 -6.27 -13.89 13.85
C GLU A 354 -5.70 -12.79 12.97
N SER A 355 -5.17 -13.15 11.81
CA SER A 355 -4.65 -12.18 10.84
C SER A 355 -5.77 -11.39 10.14
N SER A 356 -6.97 -11.93 10.10
CA SER A 356 -8.10 -11.40 9.32
C SER A 356 -7.73 -11.14 7.85
N GLY A 357 -6.78 -11.92 7.32
CA GLY A 357 -6.25 -11.76 5.96
C GLY A 357 -5.44 -10.48 5.74
N ASP A 358 -5.04 -9.78 6.80
CA ASP A 358 -4.26 -8.54 6.71
C ASP A 358 -2.79 -8.78 7.09
N HIS A 359 -1.91 -8.58 6.11
CA HIS A 359 -0.47 -8.77 6.26
C HIS A 359 0.15 -7.88 7.37
N ARG A 360 -0.42 -6.69 7.62
CA ARG A 360 0.09 -5.78 8.64
C ARG A 360 -0.22 -6.26 10.05
N ILE A 361 -1.35 -6.94 10.24
CA ILE A 361 -1.68 -7.58 11.52
C ILE A 361 -0.74 -8.74 11.79
N VAL A 362 -0.42 -9.55 10.77
CA VAL A 362 0.55 -10.66 10.91
C VAL A 362 1.92 -10.13 11.33
N MET A 363 2.44 -9.11 10.62
CA MET A 363 3.77 -8.55 10.90
C MET A 363 3.81 -7.81 12.25
N ALA A 364 2.74 -7.10 12.60
CA ALA A 364 2.62 -6.46 13.91
C ALA A 364 2.62 -7.49 15.05
N GLY A 365 1.89 -8.60 14.91
CA GLY A 365 1.91 -9.71 15.85
C GLY A 365 3.31 -10.34 15.99
N ALA A 366 4.01 -10.55 14.87
CA ALA A 366 5.37 -11.09 14.90
C ALA A 366 6.37 -10.15 15.59
N VAL A 367 6.23 -8.83 15.42
CA VAL A 367 7.04 -7.84 16.15
C VAL A 367 6.68 -7.84 17.64
N MET A 368 5.39 -7.89 17.97
CA MET A 368 4.92 -7.97 19.35
C MET A 368 5.49 -9.19 20.06
N ALA A 369 5.57 -10.35 19.40
CA ALA A 369 6.16 -11.58 19.95
C ALA A 369 7.61 -11.39 20.41
N THR A 370 8.38 -10.43 19.84
CA THR A 370 9.75 -10.14 20.29
C THR A 370 9.80 -9.57 21.72
N ALA A 371 8.69 -9.02 22.21
CA ALA A 371 8.59 -8.37 23.52
C ALA A 371 7.75 -9.16 24.53
N LEU A 372 7.04 -10.19 24.10
CA LEU A 372 6.29 -11.10 24.99
C LEU A 372 7.23 -12.04 25.77
N LYS A 373 6.67 -12.72 26.74
CA LYS A 373 7.36 -13.78 27.54
C LYS A 373 6.93 -15.19 27.16
N GLU A 374 5.79 -15.30 26.51
CA GLU A 374 5.14 -16.55 26.14
C GLU A 374 4.97 -16.64 24.64
N GLU A 375 4.75 -17.84 24.12
CA GLU A 375 4.59 -18.09 22.69
C GLU A 375 3.35 -17.42 22.10
N LEU A 376 3.46 -16.99 20.84
CA LEU A 376 2.37 -16.42 20.06
C LEU A 376 2.04 -17.33 18.88
N ILE A 377 0.76 -17.62 18.68
CA ILE A 377 0.23 -18.29 17.50
C ILE A 377 -0.44 -17.23 16.62
N ILE A 378 -0.13 -17.24 15.33
CA ILE A 378 -0.76 -16.38 14.34
C ILE A 378 -1.48 -17.26 13.31
N ASN A 379 -2.81 -17.15 13.24
CA ASN A 379 -3.63 -17.81 12.24
C ASN A 379 -3.70 -16.96 10.97
N GLY A 380 -3.67 -17.61 9.79
CA GLY A 380 -3.72 -16.91 8.50
C GLY A 380 -2.44 -16.13 8.17
N ALA A 381 -1.28 -16.62 8.61
CA ALA A 381 0.00 -15.94 8.45
C ALA A 381 0.47 -15.82 6.99
N GLU A 382 -0.09 -16.57 6.05
CA GLU A 382 0.15 -16.44 4.60
C GLU A 382 -0.23 -15.05 4.05
N ALA A 383 -1.01 -14.25 4.78
CA ALA A 383 -1.36 -12.90 4.39
C ALA A 383 -0.13 -12.02 4.12
N VAL A 384 1.05 -12.31 4.70
CA VAL A 384 2.30 -11.58 4.41
C VAL A 384 2.67 -11.58 2.92
N THR A 385 2.25 -12.61 2.17
CA THR A 385 2.52 -12.72 0.72
C THR A 385 1.91 -11.59 -0.12
N LYS A 386 0.98 -10.81 0.46
CA LYS A 386 0.40 -9.63 -0.21
C LYS A 386 1.40 -8.48 -0.37
N SER A 387 2.42 -8.38 0.52
CA SER A 387 3.36 -7.26 0.51
C SER A 387 4.79 -7.61 0.86
N TYR A 388 5.03 -8.65 1.66
CA TYR A 388 6.36 -9.08 2.09
C TYR A 388 6.43 -10.61 2.14
N PRO A 389 6.50 -11.30 0.97
CA PRO A 389 6.50 -12.76 0.91
C PRO A 389 7.56 -13.42 1.80
N ASP A 390 8.77 -12.85 1.83
CA ASP A 390 9.94 -13.39 2.54
C ASP A 390 10.03 -12.95 4.01
N PHE A 391 8.97 -12.33 4.57
CA PHE A 391 9.00 -11.76 5.93
C PHE A 391 9.47 -12.77 6.98
N PHE A 392 8.93 -13.97 6.99
CA PHE A 392 9.28 -14.99 8.00
C PHE A 392 10.65 -15.62 7.75
N GLU A 393 11.14 -15.63 6.51
CA GLU A 393 12.51 -16.02 6.20
C GLU A 393 13.50 -15.01 6.76
N ASP A 394 13.26 -13.73 6.54
CA ASP A 394 14.08 -12.66 7.07
C ASP A 394 13.99 -12.58 8.60
N TYR A 395 12.80 -12.78 9.16
CA TYR A 395 12.61 -12.88 10.61
C TYR A 395 13.44 -14.03 11.21
N LYS A 396 13.48 -15.20 10.56
CA LYS A 396 14.31 -16.35 10.98
C LYS A 396 15.82 -16.05 10.84
N LYS A 397 16.26 -15.43 9.72
CA LYS A 397 17.66 -15.02 9.53
C LYS A 397 18.15 -14.06 10.62
N LEU A 398 17.26 -13.25 11.17
CA LEU A 398 17.52 -12.36 12.28
C LEU A 398 17.50 -13.07 13.66
N GLY A 399 17.37 -14.40 13.69
CA GLY A 399 17.34 -15.21 14.89
C GLY A 399 15.95 -15.47 15.46
N GLY A 400 14.90 -15.05 14.78
CA GLY A 400 13.53 -15.30 15.20
C GLY A 400 13.15 -16.78 15.15
N ASN A 401 12.47 -17.26 16.17
CA ASN A 401 12.05 -18.66 16.30
C ASN A 401 10.59 -18.83 15.84
N VAL A 402 10.42 -19.19 14.57
CA VAL A 402 9.10 -19.36 13.91
C VAL A 402 8.94 -20.76 13.37
N ASN A 403 7.83 -21.42 13.72
CA ASN A 403 7.47 -22.75 13.27
C ASN A 403 6.08 -22.74 12.63
N VAL A 404 5.93 -23.39 11.47
CA VAL A 404 4.62 -23.68 10.87
C VAL A 404 3.98 -24.84 11.64
N ILE A 405 2.78 -24.63 12.19
CA ILE A 405 2.07 -25.64 13.00
C ILE A 405 0.89 -26.27 12.26
N SER A 406 0.31 -25.57 11.28
CA SER A 406 -0.68 -26.13 10.36
C SER A 406 -0.69 -25.36 9.04
N MET A 407 -0.91 -26.07 7.94
CA MET A 407 -1.34 -25.48 6.68
C MET A 407 -2.82 -25.82 6.53
N GLU A 408 -3.70 -24.82 6.45
CA GLU A 408 -5.07 -25.06 5.98
C GLU A 408 -4.99 -25.52 4.52
N GLN A 409 -5.64 -26.64 4.22
CA GLN A 409 -5.76 -27.21 2.87
C GLN A 409 -6.72 -26.42 2.00
#